data_94d5127ec6dc3d4a05449774b08377bb
#
_entry.id   94d5127ec6dc3d4a05449774b08377bb
#
_cell.length_a   1.000
_cell.length_b   1.000
_cell.length_c   1.000
_cell.angle_alpha   90.00
_cell.angle_beta   90.00
_cell.angle_gamma   90.00
#
_symmetry.space_group_name_H-M   'P 1'
#
loop_
_entity.id
_entity.type
_entity.pdbx_description
1 polymer ?
#
loop_
_entity_poly.entity_id
_entity_poly.type
_entity_poly.pdbx_seq_one_letter_code
_entity_poly.pdbx_strand_id
1 'polypeptide(L)'
;MIEPDELTFYQSDAQEPWEYLWIGFNGKMIPEFLKQIGLSSAHPIFHCDKKKELYWLVNNMLVHSKSNFSSDLRRTGLLYEFLSILALNPLESDQQVDSEYMYINQAIEYIKNNYWDGIHIYNIAKYLCIDRSYLYLLFHKYLKQSPQDYLATFRLTKASELLSTTTLSIESISNSCGYGDPATFSKAFKRWKSMSPSKYRKQKRASGTVLSN
;
A
#
# COMPACT_ATOMS: atom_id res chain seq x y z
N MET A 1 -17.10 11.44 -12.05
CA MET A 1 -15.78 10.88 -12.40
C MET A 1 -15.85 10.33 -13.81
N ILE A 2 -14.76 10.43 -14.56
CA ILE A 2 -14.59 9.82 -15.89
C ILE A 2 -13.30 8.98 -15.82
N GLU A 3 -13.38 7.72 -16.21
CA GLU A 3 -12.22 6.81 -16.23
C GLU A 3 -11.39 7.00 -17.51
N PRO A 4 -10.10 6.61 -17.52
CA PRO A 4 -9.29 6.60 -18.72
C PRO A 4 -9.97 5.76 -19.83
N ASP A 5 -9.83 6.21 -21.06
CA ASP A 5 -10.37 5.55 -22.28
C ASP A 5 -11.90 5.44 -22.35
N GLU A 6 -12.63 6.13 -21.46
CA GLU A 6 -14.09 6.18 -21.48
C GLU A 6 -14.58 7.31 -22.38
N LEU A 7 -15.37 6.98 -23.41
CA LEU A 7 -16.02 7.98 -24.28
C LEU A 7 -17.25 8.54 -23.57
N THR A 8 -17.15 9.79 -23.13
CA THR A 8 -18.21 10.47 -22.39
C THR A 8 -18.75 11.65 -23.17
N PHE A 9 -20.07 11.78 -23.23
CA PHE A 9 -20.73 12.93 -23.78
C PHE A 9 -21.41 13.73 -22.66
N TYR A 10 -21.17 15.02 -22.60
CA TYR A 10 -21.85 15.95 -21.69
C TYR A 10 -22.16 17.26 -22.41
N GLN A 11 -23.29 17.85 -22.07
CA GLN A 11 -23.76 19.09 -22.64
C GLN A 11 -24.35 19.96 -21.56
N SER A 12 -23.96 21.24 -21.53
CA SER A 12 -24.54 22.23 -20.63
C SER A 12 -25.99 22.54 -21.02
N ASP A 13 -26.84 22.77 -20.03
CA ASP A 13 -28.16 23.29 -20.23
C ASP A 13 -28.08 24.69 -20.88
N ALA A 14 -28.96 25.00 -21.84
CA ALA A 14 -28.94 26.26 -22.56
C ALA A 14 -29.52 27.41 -21.74
N GLN A 15 -30.38 27.14 -20.75
CA GLN A 15 -31.05 28.13 -19.89
C GLN A 15 -30.33 28.32 -18.55
N GLU A 16 -29.79 27.23 -17.98
CA GLU A 16 -29.02 27.22 -16.73
C GLU A 16 -27.65 26.57 -16.96
N PRO A 17 -26.71 27.27 -17.57
CA PRO A 17 -25.40 26.73 -17.84
C PRO A 17 -24.66 26.47 -16.53
N TRP A 18 -24.10 25.25 -16.41
CA TRP A 18 -23.29 24.83 -15.26
C TRP A 18 -21.84 25.27 -15.39
N GLU A 19 -21.27 25.68 -14.27
CA GLU A 19 -19.82 25.91 -14.17
C GLU A 19 -19.14 24.65 -13.67
N TYR A 20 -17.99 24.30 -14.24
CA TYR A 20 -17.22 23.13 -13.82
C TYR A 20 -15.71 23.39 -13.87
N LEU A 21 -15.00 22.65 -13.06
CA LEU A 21 -13.55 22.55 -13.07
C LEU A 21 -13.15 21.11 -13.32
N TRP A 22 -12.12 20.94 -14.13
CA TRP A 22 -11.52 19.64 -14.39
C TRP A 22 -10.24 19.46 -13.57
N ILE A 23 -10.10 18.30 -12.96
CA ILE A 23 -8.87 17.82 -12.37
C ILE A 23 -8.56 16.43 -12.94
N GLY A 24 -7.42 16.29 -13.62
CA GLY A 24 -6.92 15.01 -14.11
C GLY A 24 -5.75 14.55 -13.26
N PHE A 25 -5.79 13.30 -12.80
CA PHE A 25 -4.72 12.71 -12.03
C PHE A 25 -4.60 11.22 -12.33
N ASN A 26 -3.40 10.68 -12.18
CA ASN A 26 -3.13 9.25 -12.33
C ASN A 26 -2.11 8.78 -11.29
N GLY A 27 -2.02 7.48 -11.09
CA GLY A 27 -1.06 6.87 -10.16
C GLY A 27 -1.49 5.46 -9.76
N LYS A 28 -0.54 4.67 -9.32
CA LYS A 28 -0.77 3.25 -8.95
C LYS A 28 -1.79 3.06 -7.83
N MET A 29 -1.90 4.04 -6.92
CA MET A 29 -2.81 3.99 -5.76
C MET A 29 -4.19 4.60 -6.04
N ILE A 30 -4.37 5.30 -7.17
CA ILE A 30 -5.61 6.02 -7.46
C ILE A 30 -6.83 5.09 -7.56
N PRO A 31 -6.77 3.94 -8.25
CA PRO A 31 -7.92 3.02 -8.31
C PRO A 31 -8.38 2.56 -6.91
N GLU A 32 -7.44 2.31 -6.02
CA GLU A 32 -7.73 1.92 -4.64
C GLU A 32 -8.37 3.07 -3.84
N PHE A 33 -7.86 4.28 -3.97
CA PHE A 33 -8.44 5.46 -3.32
C PHE A 33 -9.87 5.73 -3.79
N LEU A 34 -10.11 5.71 -5.10
CA LEU A 34 -11.44 5.91 -5.67
C LEU A 34 -12.42 4.85 -5.20
N LYS A 35 -11.99 3.59 -5.14
CA LYS A 35 -12.79 2.49 -4.60
C LYS A 35 -13.15 2.71 -3.14
N GLN A 36 -12.22 3.17 -2.29
CA GLN A 36 -12.49 3.46 -0.88
C GLN A 36 -13.42 4.66 -0.67
N ILE A 37 -13.41 5.63 -1.59
CA ILE A 37 -14.34 6.76 -1.61
C ILE A 37 -15.72 6.34 -2.14
N GLY A 38 -15.82 5.20 -2.81
CA GLY A 38 -17.04 4.70 -3.44
C GLY A 38 -17.27 5.23 -4.86
N LEU A 39 -16.25 5.85 -5.49
CA LEU A 39 -16.30 6.33 -6.87
C LEU A 39 -15.87 5.22 -7.84
N SER A 40 -16.70 5.02 -8.86
CA SER A 40 -16.45 4.07 -9.96
C SER A 40 -17.22 4.48 -11.20
N SER A 41 -16.99 3.83 -12.36
CA SER A 41 -17.81 4.03 -13.57
C SER A 41 -19.29 3.71 -13.34
N ALA A 42 -19.62 2.80 -12.44
CA ALA A 42 -21.00 2.52 -12.02
C ALA A 42 -21.58 3.60 -11.09
N HIS A 43 -20.76 4.28 -10.32
CA HIS A 43 -21.14 5.35 -9.39
C HIS A 43 -20.24 6.58 -9.61
N PRO A 44 -20.41 7.31 -10.73
CA PRO A 44 -19.46 8.35 -11.16
C PRO A 44 -19.67 9.70 -10.46
N ILE A 45 -20.79 9.87 -9.71
CA ILE A 45 -21.18 11.14 -9.09
C ILE A 45 -20.97 11.08 -7.59
N PHE A 46 -20.32 12.11 -7.06
CA PHE A 46 -20.08 12.29 -5.63
C PHE A 46 -20.67 13.63 -5.19
N HIS A 47 -21.52 13.60 -4.16
CA HIS A 47 -22.06 14.81 -3.55
C HIS A 47 -21.29 15.14 -2.28
N CYS A 48 -20.83 16.36 -2.16
CA CYS A 48 -20.00 16.79 -1.03
C CYS A 48 -20.40 18.19 -0.56
N ASP A 49 -20.58 18.35 0.75
CA ASP A 49 -20.92 19.64 1.37
C ASP A 49 -19.71 20.58 1.46
N LYS A 50 -18.50 20.05 1.26
CA LYS A 50 -17.22 20.78 1.28
C LYS A 50 -16.88 21.47 -0.04
N LYS A 51 -17.89 21.90 -0.79
CA LYS A 51 -17.76 22.46 -2.14
C LYS A 51 -16.76 23.61 -2.20
N LYS A 52 -16.78 24.53 -1.21
CA LYS A 52 -15.87 25.68 -1.17
C LYS A 52 -14.42 25.26 -0.95
N GLU A 53 -14.17 24.27 -0.11
CA GLU A 53 -12.83 23.75 0.18
C GLU A 53 -12.25 23.04 -1.06
N LEU A 54 -13.05 22.19 -1.71
CA LEU A 54 -12.66 21.50 -2.95
C LEU A 54 -12.36 22.49 -4.08
N TYR A 55 -13.21 23.50 -4.26
CA TYR A 55 -13.00 24.57 -5.24
C TYR A 55 -11.70 25.33 -5.00
N TRP A 56 -11.42 25.68 -3.74
CA TRP A 56 -10.19 26.36 -3.34
C TRP A 56 -8.95 25.50 -3.66
N LEU A 57 -8.98 24.20 -3.35
CA LEU A 57 -7.87 23.29 -3.65
C LEU A 57 -7.58 23.20 -5.14
N VAL A 58 -8.60 23.02 -5.97
CA VAL A 58 -8.44 22.96 -7.44
C VAL A 58 -7.86 24.25 -7.99
N ASN A 59 -8.35 25.42 -7.54
CA ASN A 59 -7.80 26.70 -7.96
C ASN A 59 -6.33 26.87 -7.54
N ASN A 60 -5.96 26.41 -6.34
CA ASN A 60 -4.55 26.44 -5.91
C ASN A 60 -3.66 25.53 -6.76
N MET A 61 -4.14 24.38 -7.22
CA MET A 61 -3.41 23.54 -8.17
C MET A 61 -3.18 24.27 -9.49
N LEU A 62 -4.17 25.04 -9.98
CA LEU A 62 -4.06 25.84 -11.22
C LEU A 62 -3.03 26.96 -11.07
N VAL A 63 -3.00 27.66 -9.93
CA VAL A 63 -2.00 28.72 -9.64
C VAL A 63 -0.56 28.16 -9.67
N HIS A 64 -0.36 26.93 -9.24
CA HIS A 64 0.92 26.24 -9.24
C HIS A 64 1.18 25.43 -10.52
N SER A 65 0.67 25.88 -11.68
CA SER A 65 0.76 25.17 -12.97
C SER A 65 2.16 25.14 -13.59
N LYS A 66 3.14 25.91 -13.07
CA LYS A 66 4.53 25.89 -13.56
C LYS A 66 5.14 24.49 -13.40
N SER A 67 5.79 24.00 -14.45
CA SER A 67 6.48 22.71 -14.45
C SER A 67 7.85 22.85 -13.77
N ASN A 68 7.89 22.64 -12.48
CA ASN A 68 9.11 22.52 -11.68
C ASN A 68 8.85 21.63 -10.45
N PHE A 69 9.89 21.05 -9.90
CA PHE A 69 9.82 20.09 -8.80
C PHE A 69 9.03 20.60 -7.59
N SER A 70 9.21 21.86 -7.20
CA SER A 70 8.48 22.45 -6.06
C SER A 70 6.96 22.54 -6.34
N SER A 71 6.60 22.99 -7.55
CA SER A 71 5.17 23.06 -7.95
C SER A 71 4.54 21.68 -8.09
N ASP A 72 5.32 20.68 -8.55
CA ASP A 72 4.85 19.29 -8.65
C ASP A 72 4.56 18.70 -7.28
N LEU A 73 5.45 18.89 -6.31
CA LEU A 73 5.23 18.49 -4.92
C LEU A 73 4.01 19.18 -4.30
N ARG A 74 3.86 20.48 -4.57
CA ARG A 74 2.73 21.23 -4.05
C ARG A 74 1.41 20.76 -4.63
N ARG A 75 1.33 20.53 -5.95
CA ARG A 75 0.13 19.94 -6.59
C ARG A 75 -0.19 18.56 -6.04
N THR A 76 0.82 17.74 -5.83
CA THR A 76 0.64 16.39 -5.23
C THR A 76 0.08 16.49 -3.83
N GLY A 77 0.58 17.39 -3.00
CA GLY A 77 0.05 17.63 -1.65
C GLY A 77 -1.42 18.09 -1.67
N LEU A 78 -1.75 19.06 -2.53
CA LEU A 78 -3.12 19.55 -2.71
C LEU A 78 -4.07 18.45 -3.25
N LEU A 79 -3.58 17.53 -4.10
CA LEU A 79 -4.34 16.38 -4.56
C LEU A 79 -4.66 15.41 -3.42
N TYR A 80 -3.69 15.10 -2.56
CA TYR A 80 -3.95 14.26 -1.38
C TYR A 80 -4.94 14.91 -0.42
N GLU A 81 -4.85 16.22 -0.22
CA GLU A 81 -5.81 16.97 0.59
C GLU A 81 -7.22 16.92 -0.04
N PHE A 82 -7.34 17.10 -1.36
CA PHE A 82 -8.58 16.95 -2.10
C PHE A 82 -9.19 15.53 -1.91
N LEU A 83 -8.40 14.49 -2.10
CA LEU A 83 -8.85 13.10 -1.91
C LEU A 83 -9.23 12.82 -0.45
N SER A 84 -8.54 13.42 0.52
CA SER A 84 -8.87 13.25 1.95
C SER A 84 -10.23 13.84 2.30
N ILE A 85 -10.61 14.97 1.70
CA ILE A 85 -11.95 15.57 1.90
C ILE A 85 -13.03 14.65 1.34
N LEU A 86 -12.81 14.05 0.17
CA LEU A 86 -13.77 13.08 -0.38
C LEU A 86 -13.88 11.83 0.51
N ALA A 87 -12.78 11.40 1.12
CA ALA A 87 -12.77 10.23 2.00
C ALA A 87 -13.44 10.46 3.38
N LEU A 88 -13.70 11.72 3.78
CA LEU A 88 -14.43 12.01 5.02
C LEU A 88 -15.90 11.56 4.98
N ASN A 89 -16.49 11.56 3.80
CA ASN A 89 -17.88 11.15 3.57
C ASN A 89 -17.92 10.18 2.38
N PRO A 90 -17.41 8.96 2.53
CA PRO A 90 -17.46 7.99 1.45
C PRO A 90 -18.92 7.82 1.02
N LEU A 91 -19.16 7.72 -0.29
CA LEU A 91 -20.49 7.36 -0.78
C LEU A 91 -20.90 6.06 -0.07
N GLU A 92 -22.13 6.02 0.44
CA GLU A 92 -22.72 4.74 0.89
C GLU A 92 -22.77 3.83 -0.34
N SER A 93 -21.62 3.21 -0.62
CA SER A 93 -21.63 2.05 -1.48
C SER A 93 -22.36 0.96 -0.69
N ASP A 94 -23.23 0.20 -1.32
CA ASP A 94 -23.74 -1.10 -0.84
C ASP A 94 -22.60 -2.12 -0.57
N GLN A 95 -21.37 -1.73 -0.85
CA GLN A 95 -20.18 -2.34 -0.31
C GLN A 95 -19.97 -1.77 1.11
N GLN A 96 -20.52 -2.45 2.11
CA GLN A 96 -19.87 -2.56 3.41
C GLN A 96 -18.38 -2.38 3.17
N VAL A 97 -17.80 -1.24 3.59
CA VAL A 97 -16.33 -1.07 3.60
C VAL A 97 -15.84 -2.36 4.19
N ASP A 98 -15.21 -3.19 3.36
CA ASP A 98 -15.01 -4.59 3.71
C ASP A 98 -14.13 -4.54 4.95
N SER A 99 -14.77 -4.61 6.13
CA SER A 99 -14.11 -4.53 7.41
C SER A 99 -12.99 -5.57 7.47
N GLU A 100 -13.17 -6.63 6.70
CA GLU A 100 -12.18 -7.66 6.48
C GLU A 100 -10.96 -7.13 5.73
N TYR A 101 -11.15 -6.30 4.71
CA TYR A 101 -10.04 -5.67 3.97
C TYR A 101 -9.26 -4.68 4.86
N MET A 102 -9.95 -3.95 5.72
CA MET A 102 -9.30 -3.10 6.72
C MET A 102 -8.46 -3.94 7.71
N TYR A 103 -8.99 -5.05 8.19
CA TYR A 103 -8.23 -5.95 9.07
C TYR A 103 -6.97 -6.50 8.39
N ILE A 104 -7.05 -6.89 7.12
CA ILE A 104 -5.90 -7.37 6.35
C ILE A 104 -4.83 -6.28 6.21
N ASN A 105 -5.21 -5.05 5.85
CA ASN A 105 -4.26 -3.95 5.71
C ASN A 105 -3.59 -3.60 7.04
N GLN A 106 -4.36 -3.53 8.12
CA GLN A 106 -3.82 -3.30 9.47
C GLN A 106 -2.90 -4.43 9.93
N ALA A 107 -3.23 -5.70 9.60
CA ALA A 107 -2.35 -6.84 9.89
C ALA A 107 -1.02 -6.75 9.14
N ILE A 108 -1.07 -6.40 7.85
CA ILE A 108 0.12 -6.21 7.02
C ILE A 108 0.98 -5.06 7.57
N GLU A 109 0.38 -3.94 7.93
CA GLU A 109 1.09 -2.81 8.52
C GLU A 109 1.71 -3.17 9.89
N TYR A 110 0.98 -3.88 10.74
CA TYR A 110 1.52 -4.37 12.00
C TYR A 110 2.74 -5.27 11.77
N ILE A 111 2.68 -6.19 10.80
CA ILE A 111 3.82 -7.05 10.43
C ILE A 111 5.00 -6.21 9.95
N LYS A 112 4.80 -5.25 9.03
CA LYS A 112 5.86 -4.39 8.51
C LYS A 112 6.57 -3.60 9.61
N ASN A 113 5.82 -3.15 10.61
CA ASN A 113 6.31 -2.31 11.69
C ASN A 113 6.85 -3.07 12.90
N ASN A 114 6.71 -4.41 12.96
CA ASN A 114 7.10 -5.19 14.15
C ASN A 114 7.77 -6.54 13.83
N TYR A 115 8.04 -6.89 12.57
CA TYR A 115 8.52 -8.22 12.17
C TYR A 115 9.83 -8.64 12.86
N TRP A 116 10.68 -7.67 13.23
CA TRP A 116 11.97 -7.90 13.91
C TRP A 116 11.84 -8.24 15.39
N ASP A 117 10.74 -7.89 16.03
CA ASP A 117 10.51 -8.02 17.48
C ASP A 117 9.97 -9.40 17.89
N GLY A 118 10.29 -10.44 17.12
CA GLY A 118 9.90 -11.82 17.45
C GLY A 118 8.39 -12.05 17.53
N ILE A 119 7.55 -11.18 16.93
CA ILE A 119 6.09 -11.30 16.97
C ILE A 119 5.60 -12.66 16.46
N HIS A 120 4.49 -13.10 17.04
CA HIS A 120 3.72 -14.26 16.64
C HIS A 120 2.33 -13.86 16.13
N ILE A 121 1.62 -14.77 15.46
CA ILE A 121 0.27 -14.53 14.93
C ILE A 121 -0.72 -14.11 16.03
N TYR A 122 -0.54 -14.61 17.26
CA TYR A 122 -1.30 -14.16 18.42
C TYR A 122 -1.19 -12.64 18.67
N ASN A 123 0.00 -12.07 18.51
CA ASN A 123 0.21 -10.62 18.71
C ASN A 123 -0.57 -9.80 17.69
N ILE A 124 -0.61 -10.25 16.44
CA ILE A 124 -1.35 -9.61 15.35
C ILE A 124 -2.85 -9.66 15.62
N ALA A 125 -3.38 -10.86 15.95
CA ALA A 125 -4.79 -11.03 16.26
C ALA A 125 -5.23 -10.20 17.48
N LYS A 126 -4.39 -10.16 18.53
CA LYS A 126 -4.61 -9.33 19.72
C LYS A 126 -4.63 -7.84 19.39
N TYR A 127 -3.68 -7.36 18.57
CA TYR A 127 -3.63 -5.96 18.13
C TYR A 127 -4.90 -5.54 17.38
N LEU A 128 -5.43 -6.44 16.54
CA LEU A 128 -6.65 -6.20 15.76
C LEU A 128 -7.94 -6.47 16.55
N CYS A 129 -7.85 -6.95 17.80
CA CYS A 129 -9.00 -7.36 18.61
C CYS A 129 -9.89 -8.41 17.91
N ILE A 130 -9.29 -9.35 17.16
CA ILE A 130 -9.99 -10.44 16.46
C ILE A 130 -9.44 -11.81 16.87
N ASP A 131 -10.23 -12.84 16.60
CA ASP A 131 -9.79 -14.23 16.80
C ASP A 131 -8.73 -14.66 15.78
N ARG A 132 -7.79 -15.55 16.18
CA ARG A 132 -6.75 -16.09 15.30
C ARG A 132 -7.32 -16.86 14.12
N SER A 133 -8.41 -17.58 14.33
CA SER A 133 -9.08 -18.34 13.27
C SER A 133 -9.68 -17.41 12.22
N TYR A 134 -10.26 -16.29 12.66
CA TYR A 134 -10.76 -15.26 11.76
C TYR A 134 -9.64 -14.57 10.98
N LEU A 135 -8.52 -14.21 11.63
CA LEU A 135 -7.34 -13.69 10.97
C LEU A 135 -6.82 -14.66 9.89
N TYR A 136 -6.82 -15.99 10.20
CA TYR A 136 -6.43 -17.01 9.23
C TYR A 136 -7.37 -17.04 8.02
N LEU A 137 -8.69 -17.00 8.23
CA LEU A 137 -9.67 -16.93 7.14
C LEU A 137 -9.47 -15.71 6.25
N LEU A 138 -9.21 -14.54 6.84
CA LEU A 138 -8.95 -13.31 6.11
C LEU A 138 -7.69 -13.42 5.25
N PHE A 139 -6.58 -13.90 5.80
CA PHE A 139 -5.34 -14.09 5.03
C PHE A 139 -5.53 -15.09 3.88
N HIS A 140 -6.27 -16.16 4.09
CA HIS A 140 -6.60 -17.10 3.01
C HIS A 140 -7.51 -16.49 1.95
N LYS A 141 -8.53 -15.73 2.36
CA LYS A 141 -9.46 -15.07 1.45
C LYS A 141 -8.75 -14.07 0.54
N TYR A 142 -7.96 -13.18 1.11
CA TYR A 142 -7.37 -12.03 0.40
C TYR A 142 -5.96 -12.29 -0.15
N LEU A 143 -5.13 -13.04 0.56
CA LEU A 143 -3.71 -13.23 0.22
C LEU A 143 -3.37 -14.66 -0.23
N LYS A 144 -4.33 -15.59 -0.21
CA LYS A 144 -4.18 -16.99 -0.60
C LYS A 144 -3.07 -17.74 0.14
N GLN A 145 -2.73 -17.30 1.35
CA GLN A 145 -1.70 -17.91 2.20
C GLN A 145 -2.06 -17.74 3.68
N SER A 146 -1.39 -18.47 4.57
CA SER A 146 -1.58 -18.30 6.01
C SER A 146 -0.88 -17.04 6.53
N PRO A 147 -1.35 -16.46 7.66
CA PRO A 147 -0.64 -15.37 8.33
C PRO A 147 0.79 -15.73 8.72
N GLN A 148 1.01 -16.99 9.10
CA GLN A 148 2.32 -17.54 9.46
C GLN A 148 3.28 -17.54 8.26
N ASP A 149 2.80 -18.01 7.11
CA ASP A 149 3.61 -18.05 5.88
C ASP A 149 3.90 -16.64 5.38
N TYR A 150 2.93 -15.72 5.48
CA TYR A 150 3.14 -14.32 5.15
C TYR A 150 4.26 -13.70 6.00
N LEU A 151 4.17 -13.82 7.33
CA LEU A 151 5.18 -13.30 8.26
C LEU A 151 6.57 -13.93 8.01
N ALA A 152 6.62 -15.24 7.81
CA ALA A 152 7.87 -15.95 7.52
C ALA A 152 8.48 -15.46 6.20
N THR A 153 7.68 -15.36 5.13
CA THR A 153 8.13 -14.87 3.83
C THR A 153 8.61 -13.43 3.92
N PHE A 154 7.90 -12.57 4.65
CA PHE A 154 8.28 -11.18 4.87
C PHE A 154 9.65 -11.06 5.55
N ARG A 155 9.87 -11.80 6.67
CA ARG A 155 11.14 -11.87 7.38
C ARG A 155 12.27 -12.36 6.49
N LEU A 156 12.05 -13.42 5.71
CA LEU A 156 13.04 -13.98 4.81
C LEU A 156 13.38 -13.05 3.65
N THR A 157 12.40 -12.29 3.14
CA THR A 157 12.63 -11.26 2.13
C THR A 157 13.53 -10.17 2.68
N LYS A 158 13.25 -9.64 3.87
CA LYS A 158 14.11 -8.67 4.56
C LYS A 158 15.51 -9.20 4.83
N ALA A 159 15.62 -10.45 5.25
CA ALA A 159 16.93 -11.11 5.42
C ALA A 159 17.70 -11.21 4.10
N SER A 160 17.04 -11.48 2.99
CA SER A 160 17.69 -11.56 1.67
C SER A 160 18.21 -10.19 1.20
N GLU A 161 17.51 -9.11 1.51
CA GLU A 161 17.97 -7.74 1.29
C GLU A 161 19.24 -7.45 2.09
N LEU A 162 19.22 -7.70 3.41
CA LEU A 162 20.38 -7.51 4.30
C LEU A 162 21.59 -8.36 3.92
N LEU A 163 21.37 -9.62 3.51
CA LEU A 163 22.43 -10.51 3.02
C LEU A 163 23.12 -9.97 1.77
N SER A 164 22.37 -9.29 0.91
CA SER A 164 22.88 -8.74 -0.35
C SER A 164 23.58 -7.39 -0.18
N THR A 165 23.10 -6.55 0.75
CA THR A 165 23.50 -5.14 0.86
C THR A 165 24.46 -4.87 2.01
N THR A 166 24.58 -5.77 3.01
CA THR A 166 25.37 -5.53 4.22
C THR A 166 26.44 -6.60 4.48
N THR A 167 27.38 -6.27 5.36
CA THR A 167 28.42 -7.20 5.86
C THR A 167 28.06 -7.84 7.20
N LEU A 168 26.87 -7.60 7.74
CA LEU A 168 26.41 -8.12 9.02
C LEU A 168 26.56 -9.64 9.10
N SER A 169 26.85 -10.18 10.28
CA SER A 169 26.92 -11.62 10.50
C SER A 169 25.55 -12.30 10.20
N ILE A 170 25.56 -13.59 9.90
CA ILE A 170 24.32 -14.36 9.70
C ILE A 170 23.45 -14.32 10.97
N GLU A 171 24.09 -14.36 12.14
CA GLU A 171 23.44 -14.25 13.44
C GLU A 171 22.77 -12.88 13.63
N SER A 172 23.50 -11.78 13.34
CA SER A 172 22.94 -10.43 13.43
C SER A 172 21.73 -10.25 12.49
N ILE A 173 21.80 -10.77 11.26
CA ILE A 173 20.67 -10.73 10.32
C ILE A 173 19.51 -11.59 10.82
N SER A 174 19.76 -12.77 11.36
CA SER A 174 18.74 -13.62 11.99
C SER A 174 17.96 -12.84 13.04
N ASN A 175 18.66 -12.23 13.98
CA ASN A 175 18.07 -11.45 15.07
C ASN A 175 17.32 -10.22 14.55
N SER A 176 17.89 -9.47 13.61
CA SER A 176 17.25 -8.30 12.98
C SER A 176 16.01 -8.64 12.16
N CYS A 177 15.81 -9.91 11.82
CA CYS A 177 14.63 -10.38 11.09
C CYS A 177 13.64 -11.14 11.99
N GLY A 178 13.78 -11.05 13.32
CA GLY A 178 12.85 -11.62 14.28
C GLY A 178 12.94 -13.14 14.43
N TYR A 179 14.12 -13.74 14.12
CA TYR A 179 14.44 -15.12 14.44
C TYR A 179 15.31 -15.16 15.71
N GLY A 180 14.79 -15.75 16.77
CA GLY A 180 15.54 -15.88 18.02
C GLY A 180 16.69 -16.88 17.99
N ASP A 181 16.79 -17.69 16.90
CA ASP A 181 17.81 -18.71 16.73
C ASP A 181 18.33 -18.75 15.30
N PRO A 182 19.65 -18.56 15.07
CA PRO A 182 20.29 -18.60 13.75
C PRO A 182 20.16 -19.94 13.02
N ALA A 183 20.03 -21.06 13.73
CA ALA A 183 19.87 -22.38 13.11
C ALA A 183 18.46 -22.50 12.51
N THR A 184 17.43 -22.06 13.23
CA THR A 184 16.04 -21.98 12.74
C THR A 184 15.93 -21.06 11.54
N PHE A 185 16.54 -19.87 11.58
CA PHE A 185 16.65 -18.97 10.44
C PHE A 185 17.29 -19.65 9.22
N SER A 186 18.45 -20.27 9.41
CA SER A 186 19.20 -20.89 8.31
C SER A 186 18.41 -22.02 7.63
N LYS A 187 17.69 -22.83 8.41
CA LYS A 187 16.77 -23.87 7.90
C LYS A 187 15.61 -23.27 7.11
N ALA A 188 14.95 -22.23 7.65
CA ALA A 188 13.84 -21.54 6.99
C ALA A 188 14.32 -20.90 5.67
N PHE A 189 15.44 -20.20 5.68
CA PHE A 189 16.01 -19.55 4.51
C PHE A 189 16.41 -20.57 3.42
N LYS A 190 17.05 -21.68 3.83
CA LYS A 190 17.40 -22.76 2.89
C LYS A 190 16.16 -23.38 2.25
N ARG A 191 15.09 -23.59 3.00
CA ARG A 191 13.81 -24.07 2.46
C ARG A 191 13.20 -23.09 1.46
N TRP A 192 13.29 -21.80 1.74
CA TRP A 192 12.70 -20.74 0.90
C TRP A 192 13.50 -20.47 -0.38
N LYS A 193 14.85 -20.41 -0.30
CA LYS A 193 15.73 -20.07 -1.43
C LYS A 193 16.50 -21.26 -2.01
N SER A 194 16.29 -22.48 -1.51
CA SER A 194 17.00 -23.70 -1.90
C SER A 194 18.53 -23.66 -1.67
N MET A 195 19.00 -22.65 -0.91
CA MET A 195 20.42 -22.49 -0.55
C MET A 195 20.58 -21.81 0.81
N SER A 196 21.74 -22.06 1.46
CA SER A 196 22.03 -21.43 2.75
C SER A 196 22.21 -19.91 2.64
N PRO A 197 21.97 -19.15 3.72
CA PRO A 197 22.21 -17.70 3.76
C PRO A 197 23.61 -17.29 3.32
N SER A 198 24.63 -18.04 3.77
CA SER A 198 26.05 -17.78 3.41
C SER A 198 26.32 -17.99 1.91
N LYS A 199 25.74 -19.05 1.32
CA LYS A 199 25.87 -19.32 -0.12
C LYS A 199 25.14 -18.24 -0.94
N TYR A 200 23.95 -17.84 -0.51
CA TYR A 200 23.17 -16.75 -1.13
C TYR A 200 23.96 -15.42 -1.14
N ARG A 201 24.56 -15.05 0.00
CA ARG A 201 25.42 -13.85 0.11
C ARG A 201 26.59 -13.90 -0.88
N LYS A 202 27.32 -15.03 -0.93
CA LYS A 202 28.45 -15.19 -1.87
C LYS A 202 28.02 -15.00 -3.32
N GLN A 203 26.91 -15.61 -3.71
CA GLN A 203 26.39 -15.54 -5.07
C GLN A 203 25.99 -14.10 -5.44
N LYS A 204 25.27 -13.38 -4.56
CA LYS A 204 24.83 -12.01 -4.84
C LYS A 204 25.98 -11.02 -4.94
N ARG A 205 27.03 -11.19 -4.12
CA ARG A 205 28.23 -10.35 -4.21
C ARG A 205 29.05 -10.61 -5.48
N ALA A 206 29.17 -11.87 -5.89
CA ALA A 206 29.84 -12.19 -7.14
C ALA A 206 29.12 -11.60 -8.36
N SER A 207 27.77 -11.59 -8.35
CA SER A 207 26.97 -11.00 -9.42
C SER A 207 26.98 -9.46 -9.42
N GLY A 208 27.18 -8.81 -8.26
CA GLY A 208 27.26 -7.34 -8.13
C GLY A 208 28.61 -6.75 -8.56
N THR A 209 29.68 -7.54 -8.54
CA THR A 209 31.02 -7.10 -8.95
C THR A 209 31.19 -7.04 -10.46
N VAL A 210 30.31 -7.68 -11.23
CA VAL A 210 30.37 -7.75 -12.72
C VAL A 210 29.76 -6.49 -13.38
N LEU A 211 29.05 -5.65 -12.62
CA LEU A 211 28.41 -4.43 -13.17
C LEU A 211 29.20 -3.12 -12.91
N SER A 212 30.44 -3.23 -12.40
CA SER A 212 31.28 -2.08 -12.02
C SER A 212 32.57 -2.00 -12.86
N ASN A 213 32.57 -2.53 -14.08
CA ASN A 213 33.66 -2.34 -15.05
C ASN A 213 33.11 -1.73 -16.34
#